data_da418cdead1dd27b943be944467a0c52
#
_entry.id   da418cdead1dd27b943be944467a0c52
#
_cell.length_a   1.000
_cell.length_b   1.000
_cell.length_c   1.000
_cell.angle_alpha   90.00
_cell.angle_beta   90.00
_cell.angle_gamma   90.00
#
_symmetry.space_group_name_H-M   'P 1'
#
loop_
_entity.id
_entity.type
_entity.pdbx_description
1 polymer ?
#
loop_
_entity_poly.entity_id
_entity_poly.type
_entity_poly.pdbx_seq_one_letter_code
_entity_poly.pdbx_strand_id
1 'polypeptide(L)'
;MEERRLFFFIMNTVPERLAALRAAMKANGVDVYLIPVGDPHSSEYLPDHYTSLTYFSGFHGENSNFVVTPTESAVWADGRYFVQAEKEIAGTEIQLMRMGEPGVPTVEEYCGKVLPENGVLGLCGLTASCGLVRGVQKELDAKKGTIKTLNLEDELWTEGRPARPATPAWIL
;
A
#
# COMPACT_ATOMS: atom_id res chain seq x y z
N MET A 1 -11.73 -6.95 -34.68
CA MET A 1 -10.65 -6.24 -33.96
C MET A 1 -11.29 -5.10 -33.21
N GLU A 2 -11.59 -5.33 -31.94
CA GLU A 2 -12.29 -4.39 -31.07
C GLU A 2 -11.23 -3.51 -30.40
N GLU A 3 -11.22 -2.23 -30.77
CA GLU A 3 -10.34 -1.24 -30.17
C GLU A 3 -10.64 -1.14 -28.69
N ARG A 4 -9.72 -1.64 -27.85
CA ARG A 4 -9.66 -1.27 -26.44
C ARG A 4 -9.33 0.21 -26.37
N ARG A 5 -10.34 1.07 -26.37
CA ARG A 5 -10.21 2.44 -25.90
C ARG A 5 -9.92 2.37 -24.41
N LEU A 6 -8.64 2.43 -24.06
CA LEU A 6 -8.21 2.77 -22.71
C LEU A 6 -8.67 4.22 -22.44
N PHE A 7 -9.80 4.38 -21.81
CA PHE A 7 -10.12 5.62 -21.12
C PHE A 7 -9.15 5.75 -19.95
N PHE A 8 -8.10 6.53 -20.14
CA PHE A 8 -7.29 7.01 -19.01
C PHE A 8 -8.18 7.96 -18.20
N PHE A 9 -8.87 7.42 -17.21
CA PHE A 9 -9.47 8.23 -16.18
C PHE A 9 -8.33 8.77 -15.31
N ILE A 10 -8.16 10.09 -15.28
CA ILE A 10 -7.33 10.75 -14.27
C ILE A 10 -7.99 10.48 -12.94
N MET A 11 -7.41 9.57 -12.15
CA MET A 11 -7.91 9.23 -10.81
C MET A 11 -7.51 10.35 -9.85
N ASN A 12 -8.37 11.35 -9.70
CA ASN A 12 -8.06 12.56 -8.91
C ASN A 12 -8.35 12.40 -7.41
N THR A 13 -9.19 11.45 -7.01
CA THR A 13 -9.63 11.28 -5.62
C THR A 13 -9.20 9.94 -5.03
N VAL A 14 -9.04 9.90 -3.70
CA VAL A 14 -8.71 8.65 -2.97
C VAL A 14 -9.75 7.54 -3.25
N PRO A 15 -11.06 7.77 -3.23
CA PRO A 15 -12.04 6.74 -3.59
C PRO A 15 -11.86 6.16 -4.98
N GLU A 16 -11.55 6.98 -5.99
CA GLU A 16 -11.30 6.51 -7.36
C GLU A 16 -10.05 5.63 -7.43
N ARG A 17 -8.96 6.04 -6.75
CA ARG A 17 -7.72 5.28 -6.67
C ARG A 17 -7.91 3.94 -5.97
N LEU A 18 -8.67 3.90 -4.87
CA LEU A 18 -9.03 2.67 -4.17
C LEU A 18 -9.90 1.74 -5.02
N ALA A 19 -10.87 2.28 -5.75
CA ALA A 19 -11.69 1.50 -6.66
C ALA A 19 -10.86 0.85 -7.78
N ALA A 20 -9.91 1.61 -8.36
CA ALA A 20 -8.99 1.09 -9.37
C ALA A 20 -8.05 0.03 -8.80
N LEU A 21 -7.50 0.24 -7.59
CA LEU A 21 -6.65 -0.74 -6.92
C LEU A 21 -7.42 -2.05 -6.65
N ARG A 22 -8.63 -1.99 -6.15
CA ARG A 22 -9.50 -3.17 -5.95
C ARG A 22 -9.82 -3.91 -7.25
N ALA A 23 -10.05 -3.16 -8.33
CA ALA A 23 -10.27 -3.76 -9.65
C ALA A 23 -9.00 -4.50 -10.14
N ALA A 24 -7.82 -3.91 -9.96
CA ALA A 24 -6.55 -4.54 -10.29
C ALA A 24 -6.24 -5.75 -9.39
N MET A 25 -6.50 -5.66 -8.08
CA MET A 25 -6.41 -6.80 -7.15
C MET A 25 -7.25 -7.97 -7.65
N LYS A 26 -8.53 -7.72 -7.96
CA LYS A 26 -9.44 -8.76 -8.48
C LYS A 26 -8.94 -9.38 -9.78
N ALA A 27 -8.47 -8.56 -10.72
CA ALA A 27 -7.95 -9.03 -12.00
C ALA A 27 -6.69 -9.90 -11.85
N ASN A 28 -5.93 -9.69 -10.79
CA ASN A 28 -4.70 -10.42 -10.47
C ASN A 28 -4.88 -11.58 -9.48
N GLY A 29 -6.12 -11.83 -9.00
CA GLY A 29 -6.41 -12.86 -8.01
C GLY A 29 -5.77 -12.56 -6.65
N VAL A 30 -5.81 -11.31 -6.21
CA VAL A 30 -5.26 -10.83 -4.93
C VAL A 30 -6.41 -10.45 -4.01
N ASP A 31 -6.41 -10.99 -2.80
CA ASP A 31 -7.45 -10.76 -1.79
C ASP A 31 -7.12 -9.60 -0.85
N VAL A 32 -5.84 -9.40 -0.57
CA VAL A 32 -5.32 -8.31 0.28
C VAL A 32 -4.12 -7.68 -0.41
N TYR A 33 -4.04 -6.35 -0.44
CA TYR A 33 -2.89 -5.64 -0.99
C TYR A 33 -2.25 -4.74 0.08
N LEU A 34 -0.94 -4.91 0.27
CA LEU A 34 -0.15 -4.18 1.26
C LEU A 34 0.81 -3.20 0.58
N ILE A 35 0.71 -1.93 0.93
CA ILE A 35 1.59 -0.85 0.48
C ILE A 35 2.37 -0.32 1.70
N PRO A 36 3.62 -0.72 1.91
CA PRO A 36 4.46 -0.12 2.93
C PRO A 36 5.02 1.23 2.47
N VAL A 37 5.38 2.09 3.42
CA VAL A 37 6.29 3.21 3.14
C VAL A 37 7.68 2.64 2.95
N GLY A 38 8.26 2.83 1.77
CA GLY A 38 9.58 2.34 1.45
C GLY A 38 9.98 2.56 0.00
N ASP A 39 11.28 2.42 -0.25
CA ASP A 39 11.88 2.40 -1.58
C ASP A 39 12.90 1.24 -1.66
N PRO A 40 13.47 0.96 -2.85
CA PRO A 40 14.44 -0.14 -3.02
C PRO A 40 15.73 -0.02 -2.19
N HIS A 41 16.01 1.15 -1.64
CA HIS A 41 17.21 1.44 -0.86
C HIS A 41 16.95 1.55 0.65
N SER A 42 15.69 1.44 1.09
CA SER A 42 15.26 1.70 2.48
C SER A 42 15.70 3.09 2.96
N SER A 43 15.50 4.10 2.11
CA SER A 43 15.89 5.47 2.39
C SER A 43 15.06 6.04 3.55
N GLU A 44 15.70 6.83 4.43
CA GLU A 44 15.01 7.57 5.49
C GLU A 44 14.07 8.63 4.89
N TYR A 45 14.52 9.30 3.84
CA TYR A 45 13.72 10.28 3.09
C TYR A 45 13.36 9.70 1.73
N LEU A 46 12.10 9.30 1.58
CA LEU A 46 11.62 8.72 0.33
C LEU A 46 11.62 9.74 -0.81
N PRO A 47 12.17 9.39 -1.97
CA PRO A 47 11.90 10.15 -3.18
C PRO A 47 10.40 10.12 -3.53
N ASP A 48 9.88 11.23 -4.03
CA ASP A 48 8.44 11.39 -4.35
C ASP A 48 7.90 10.28 -5.27
N HIS A 49 8.73 9.68 -6.11
CA HIS A 49 8.37 8.55 -6.96
C HIS A 49 7.81 7.35 -6.16
N TYR A 50 8.27 7.16 -4.92
CA TYR A 50 7.94 6.00 -4.08
C TYR A 50 6.89 6.31 -3.01
N THR A 51 6.23 7.47 -3.06
CA THR A 51 5.16 7.85 -2.12
C THR A 51 3.81 7.22 -2.46
N SER A 52 3.81 5.94 -2.86
CA SER A 52 2.60 5.22 -3.26
C SER A 52 1.56 5.15 -2.15
N LEU A 53 1.97 4.98 -0.90
CA LEU A 53 1.05 5.01 0.24
C LEU A 53 0.27 6.33 0.26
N THR A 54 0.95 7.46 0.14
CA THR A 54 0.33 8.78 0.08
C THR A 54 -0.61 8.93 -1.11
N TYR A 55 -0.20 8.45 -2.28
CA TYR A 55 -1.05 8.51 -3.47
C TYR A 55 -2.37 7.76 -3.27
N PHE A 56 -2.36 6.54 -2.74
CA PHE A 56 -3.56 5.73 -2.58
C PHE A 56 -4.39 6.09 -1.35
N SER A 57 -3.79 6.55 -0.26
CA SER A 57 -4.50 6.84 0.99
C SER A 57 -4.78 8.32 1.24
N GLY A 58 -4.01 9.23 0.63
CA GLY A 58 -4.01 10.66 0.97
C GLY A 58 -3.22 10.99 2.24
N PHE A 59 -2.65 10.00 2.94
CA PHE A 59 -1.91 10.20 4.17
C PHE A 59 -0.41 10.41 3.92
N HIS A 60 0.17 11.43 4.53
CA HIS A 60 1.58 11.84 4.37
C HIS A 60 2.42 11.51 5.62
N GLY A 61 2.37 10.29 6.10
CA GLY A 61 3.17 9.88 7.27
C GLY A 61 4.33 8.95 6.89
N GLU A 62 5.42 9.07 7.63
CA GLU A 62 6.53 8.13 7.59
C GLU A 62 6.22 6.90 8.47
N ASN A 63 7.03 5.83 8.34
CA ASN A 63 6.89 4.62 9.15
C ASN A 63 5.44 4.09 9.19
N SER A 64 4.83 3.99 8.04
CA SER A 64 3.41 3.66 7.88
C SER A 64 3.22 2.48 6.92
N ASN A 65 2.09 1.83 7.04
CA ASN A 65 1.66 0.76 6.15
C ASN A 65 0.19 0.99 5.77
N PHE A 66 -0.18 0.64 4.56
CA PHE A 66 -1.54 0.74 4.08
C PHE A 66 -2.01 -0.61 3.54
N VAL A 67 -3.13 -1.09 4.04
CA VAL A 67 -3.72 -2.38 3.65
C VAL A 67 -5.07 -2.13 3.01
N VAL A 68 -5.28 -2.75 1.85
CA VAL A 68 -6.54 -2.70 1.10
C VAL A 68 -7.08 -4.10 0.92
N THR A 69 -8.35 -4.28 1.25
CA THR A 69 -9.16 -5.48 0.96
C THR A 69 -10.24 -5.14 -0.06
N PRO A 70 -11.03 -6.09 -0.55
CA PRO A 70 -12.16 -5.81 -1.44
C PRO A 70 -13.19 -4.82 -0.88
N THR A 71 -13.31 -4.72 0.44
CA THR A 71 -14.38 -3.96 1.11
C THR A 71 -13.88 -2.93 2.12
N GLU A 72 -12.66 -3.04 2.59
CA GLU A 72 -12.09 -2.20 3.65
C GLU A 72 -10.70 -1.71 3.28
N SER A 73 -10.27 -0.63 3.91
CA SER A 73 -8.90 -0.15 3.84
C SER A 73 -8.47 0.45 5.17
N ALA A 74 -7.20 0.26 5.54
CA ALA A 74 -6.68 0.73 6.80
C ALA A 74 -5.23 1.21 6.67
N VAL A 75 -4.90 2.32 7.35
CA VAL A 75 -3.56 2.87 7.43
C VAL A 75 -3.03 2.78 8.86
N TRP A 76 -1.83 2.22 9.01
CA TRP A 76 -1.08 2.22 10.28
C TRP A 76 -0.23 3.48 10.34
N ALA A 77 -0.41 4.26 11.40
CA ALA A 77 0.39 5.43 11.67
C ALA A 77 0.99 5.34 13.08
N ASP A 78 2.20 5.83 13.27
CA ASP A 78 2.81 5.93 14.59
C ASP A 78 2.32 7.19 15.35
N GLY A 79 2.63 7.26 16.66
CA GLY A 79 2.11 8.30 17.55
C GLY A 79 2.40 9.73 17.13
N ARG A 80 3.43 9.97 16.33
CA ARG A 80 3.79 11.31 15.83
C ARG A 80 2.77 11.84 14.82
N TYR A 81 2.04 10.93 14.16
CA TYR A 81 1.18 11.24 13.03
C TYR A 81 -0.32 11.04 13.28
N PHE A 82 -0.78 10.64 14.49
CA PHE A 82 -2.19 10.35 14.75
C PHE A 82 -3.13 11.50 14.38
N VAL A 83 -2.81 12.71 14.84
CA VAL A 83 -3.64 13.91 14.58
C VAL A 83 -3.63 14.28 13.10
N GLN A 84 -2.49 14.14 12.44
CA GLN A 84 -2.35 14.40 11.02
C GLN A 84 -3.16 13.36 10.20
N ALA A 85 -3.00 12.08 10.51
CA ALA A 85 -3.71 11.00 9.84
C ALA A 85 -5.24 11.18 9.96
N GLU A 86 -5.76 11.49 11.15
CA GLU A 86 -7.19 11.77 11.35
C GLU A 86 -7.72 12.87 10.43
N LYS A 87 -6.94 13.92 10.22
CA LYS A 87 -7.33 15.04 9.35
C LYS A 87 -7.25 14.68 7.86
N GLU A 88 -6.16 14.00 7.47
CA GLU A 88 -5.88 13.73 6.06
C GLU A 88 -6.79 12.65 5.48
N ILE A 89 -7.16 11.63 6.27
CA ILE A 89 -8.08 10.58 5.82
C ILE A 89 -9.56 10.89 6.12
N ALA A 90 -9.84 12.04 6.75
CA ALA A 90 -11.22 12.44 7.09
C ALA A 90 -12.11 12.45 5.85
N GLY A 91 -13.31 11.87 5.96
CA GLY A 91 -14.27 11.78 4.84
C GLY A 91 -13.96 10.68 3.83
N THR A 92 -12.92 9.89 4.04
CA THR A 92 -12.66 8.65 3.28
C THR A 92 -13.19 7.43 4.03
N GLU A 93 -13.14 6.26 3.41
CA GLU A 93 -13.46 4.97 4.05
C GLU A 93 -12.31 4.41 4.90
N ILE A 94 -11.12 5.05 4.86
CA ILE A 94 -9.89 4.51 5.43
C ILE A 94 -9.94 4.55 6.95
N GLN A 95 -9.69 3.40 7.58
CA GLN A 95 -9.58 3.28 9.03
C GLN A 95 -8.17 3.64 9.50
N LEU A 96 -8.07 4.45 10.57
CA LEU A 96 -6.80 4.73 11.22
C LEU A 96 -6.47 3.65 12.24
N MET A 97 -5.37 2.95 12.04
CA MET A 97 -4.76 2.02 13.01
C MET A 97 -3.64 2.74 13.74
N ARG A 98 -3.86 3.07 15.01
CA ARG A 98 -2.88 3.78 15.86
C ARG A 98 -1.86 2.79 16.39
N MET A 99 -0.68 2.76 15.79
CA MET A 99 0.39 1.82 16.16
C MET A 99 0.76 1.93 17.63
N GLY A 100 0.80 0.79 18.31
CA GLY A 100 1.17 0.71 19.72
C GLY A 100 0.04 0.98 20.72
N GLU A 101 -1.14 1.38 20.27
CA GLU A 101 -2.30 1.53 21.15
C GLU A 101 -2.89 0.16 21.54
N PRO A 102 -3.40 0.01 22.77
CA PRO A 102 -4.01 -1.23 23.21
C PRO A 102 -5.16 -1.69 22.31
N GLY A 103 -5.13 -2.94 21.88
CA GLY A 103 -6.16 -3.53 21.02
C GLY A 103 -6.01 -3.25 19.53
N VAL A 104 -5.04 -2.46 19.12
CA VAL A 104 -4.70 -2.24 17.71
C VAL A 104 -3.73 -3.34 17.26
N PRO A 105 -4.12 -4.17 16.26
CA PRO A 105 -3.23 -5.21 15.75
C PRO A 105 -2.05 -4.62 14.99
N THR A 106 -0.94 -5.33 14.93
CA THR A 106 0.12 -5.03 13.97
C THR A 106 -0.39 -5.21 12.54
N VAL A 107 0.32 -4.66 11.55
CA VAL A 107 -0.07 -4.84 10.15
C VAL A 107 -0.03 -6.31 9.73
N GLU A 108 0.94 -7.06 10.24
CA GLU A 108 1.09 -8.50 10.00
C GLU A 108 -0.11 -9.28 10.55
N GLU A 109 -0.45 -9.07 11.82
CA GLU A 109 -1.62 -9.70 12.48
C GLU A 109 -2.93 -9.36 11.74
N TYR A 110 -3.08 -8.11 11.32
CA TYR A 110 -4.26 -7.71 10.58
C TYR A 110 -4.33 -8.41 9.22
N CYS A 111 -3.23 -8.45 8.47
CA CYS A 111 -3.16 -9.19 7.20
C CYS A 111 -3.56 -10.66 7.39
N GLY A 112 -3.03 -11.33 8.42
CA GLY A 112 -3.42 -12.69 8.78
C GLY A 112 -4.90 -12.83 9.15
N LYS A 113 -5.47 -11.83 9.82
CA LYS A 113 -6.89 -11.82 10.21
C LYS A 113 -7.82 -11.68 9.00
N VAL A 114 -7.54 -10.74 8.08
CA VAL A 114 -8.45 -10.41 6.98
C VAL A 114 -8.29 -11.29 5.75
N LEU A 115 -7.14 -11.97 5.60
CA LEU A 115 -6.93 -12.88 4.48
C LEU A 115 -7.87 -14.09 4.57
N PRO A 116 -8.56 -14.50 3.49
CA PRO A 116 -9.32 -15.73 3.46
C PRO A 116 -8.43 -16.98 3.48
N GLU A 117 -9.01 -18.14 3.73
CA GLU A 117 -8.33 -19.45 3.59
C GLU A 117 -7.79 -19.62 2.17
N ASN A 118 -6.53 -20.05 2.05
CA ASN A 118 -5.78 -20.15 0.80
C ASN A 118 -5.71 -18.83 0.00
N GLY A 119 -5.90 -17.68 0.68
CA GLY A 119 -5.91 -16.37 0.07
C GLY A 119 -4.53 -15.90 -0.41
N VAL A 120 -4.53 -14.86 -1.22
CA VAL A 120 -3.32 -14.26 -1.80
C VAL A 120 -3.17 -12.82 -1.32
N LEU A 121 -2.04 -12.52 -0.66
CA LEU A 121 -1.64 -11.16 -0.34
C LEU A 121 -0.69 -10.64 -1.43
N GLY A 122 -1.03 -9.51 -2.03
CA GLY A 122 -0.18 -8.81 -2.99
C GLY A 122 0.64 -7.70 -2.34
N LEU A 123 1.85 -7.48 -2.81
CA LEU A 123 2.69 -6.33 -2.45
C LEU A 123 3.76 -6.07 -3.51
N CYS A 124 4.32 -4.85 -3.53
CA CYS A 124 5.47 -4.54 -4.36
C CYS A 124 6.76 -5.05 -3.69
N GLY A 125 7.42 -6.03 -4.34
CA GLY A 125 8.66 -6.62 -3.83
C GLY A 125 9.88 -5.67 -3.88
N LEU A 126 9.76 -4.51 -4.53
CA LEU A 126 10.82 -3.51 -4.57
C LEU A 126 10.81 -2.58 -3.34
N THR A 127 9.65 -2.41 -2.70
CA THR A 127 9.46 -1.46 -1.59
C THR A 127 9.26 -2.15 -0.25
N ALA A 128 8.88 -3.43 -0.26
CA ALA A 128 8.67 -4.20 0.96
C ALA A 128 9.98 -4.80 1.49
N SER A 129 10.29 -4.56 2.76
CA SER A 129 11.45 -5.17 3.41
C SER A 129 11.27 -6.68 3.61
N CYS A 130 12.38 -7.43 3.58
CA CYS A 130 12.35 -8.87 3.90
C CYS A 130 11.80 -9.16 5.31
N GLY A 131 12.01 -8.25 6.27
CA GLY A 131 11.47 -8.37 7.62
C GLY A 131 9.95 -8.35 7.61
N LEU A 132 9.35 -7.35 6.96
CA LEU A 132 7.90 -7.23 6.81
C LEU A 132 7.31 -8.45 6.09
N VAL A 133 7.90 -8.86 4.96
CA VAL A 133 7.41 -10.02 4.18
C VAL A 133 7.42 -11.30 5.02
N ARG A 134 8.49 -11.55 5.80
CA ARG A 134 8.56 -12.72 6.69
C ARG A 134 7.57 -12.65 7.83
N GLY A 135 7.38 -11.46 8.42
CA GLY A 135 6.39 -11.25 9.48
C GLY A 135 4.97 -11.53 8.97
N VAL A 136 4.62 -10.95 7.83
CA VAL A 136 3.33 -11.19 7.17
C VAL A 136 3.16 -12.68 6.85
N GLN A 137 4.12 -13.34 6.18
CA GLN A 137 3.99 -14.75 5.80
C GLN A 137 3.71 -15.65 7.00
N LYS A 138 4.38 -15.40 8.13
CA LYS A 138 4.14 -16.15 9.37
C LYS A 138 2.67 -16.09 9.83
N GLU A 139 2.03 -14.93 9.73
CA GLU A 139 0.61 -14.78 10.08
C GLU A 139 -0.33 -15.41 9.02
N LEU A 140 0.10 -15.47 7.75
CA LEU A 140 -0.68 -16.09 6.69
C LEU A 140 -0.63 -17.63 6.73
N ASP A 141 0.42 -18.23 7.29
CA ASP A 141 0.64 -19.68 7.28
C ASP A 141 -0.50 -20.47 7.92
N ALA A 142 -1.14 -19.93 8.97
CA ALA A 142 -2.29 -20.54 9.62
C ALA A 142 -3.48 -20.75 8.68
N LYS A 143 -3.62 -19.92 7.66
CA LYS A 143 -4.66 -19.95 6.63
C LYS A 143 -4.17 -20.51 5.29
N LYS A 144 -2.95 -21.04 5.24
CA LYS A 144 -2.28 -21.48 3.99
C LYS A 144 -2.23 -20.36 2.95
N GLY A 145 -2.15 -19.12 3.42
CA GLY A 145 -2.07 -17.94 2.57
C GLY A 145 -0.71 -17.83 1.89
N THR A 146 -0.69 -17.16 0.76
CA THR A 146 0.53 -16.96 -0.04
C THR A 146 0.76 -15.48 -0.32
N ILE A 147 2.04 -15.10 -0.48
CA ILE A 147 2.41 -13.76 -0.92
C ILE A 147 2.74 -13.79 -2.41
N LYS A 148 2.13 -12.87 -3.16
CA LYS A 148 2.39 -12.63 -4.57
C LYS A 148 3.04 -11.26 -4.74
N THR A 149 4.26 -11.23 -5.29
CA THR A 149 4.92 -9.98 -5.64
C THR A 149 4.40 -9.47 -6.98
N LEU A 150 3.83 -8.28 -6.97
CA LEU A 150 3.38 -7.56 -8.16
C LEU A 150 3.37 -6.06 -7.83
N ASN A 151 3.53 -5.23 -8.83
CA ASN A 151 3.63 -3.78 -8.64
C ASN A 151 2.41 -3.09 -9.24
N LEU A 152 1.29 -3.11 -8.51
CA LEU A 152 0.07 -2.43 -8.93
C LEU A 152 0.20 -0.91 -8.82
N GLU A 153 1.11 -0.42 -7.99
CA GLU A 153 1.38 1.00 -7.84
C GLU A 153 1.90 1.61 -9.15
N ASP A 154 2.85 0.95 -9.81
CA ASP A 154 3.39 1.41 -11.09
C ASP A 154 2.38 1.28 -12.24
N GLU A 155 1.49 0.28 -12.17
CA GLU A 155 0.43 0.08 -13.17
C GLU A 155 -0.66 1.15 -13.09
N LEU A 156 -1.00 1.60 -11.88
CA LEU A 156 -2.13 2.49 -11.62
C LEU A 156 -1.75 3.96 -11.48
N TRP A 157 -0.58 4.25 -10.90
CA TRP A 157 -0.10 5.62 -10.76
C TRP A 157 0.86 5.98 -11.90
N THR A 158 0.33 6.18 -13.08
CA THR A 158 1.12 6.50 -14.28
C THR A 158 1.14 8.00 -14.57
N GLU A 159 0.00 8.67 -14.36
CA GLU A 159 -0.13 10.09 -14.65
C GLU A 159 0.23 10.93 -13.41
N GLY A 160 1.04 11.97 -13.61
CA GLY A 160 1.49 12.86 -12.54
C GLY A 160 2.46 12.22 -11.56
N ARG A 161 2.89 10.99 -11.78
CA ARG A 161 3.90 10.35 -10.92
C ARG A 161 5.26 11.01 -11.12
N PRO A 162 5.93 11.45 -10.05
CA PRO A 162 7.27 11.99 -10.15
C PRO A 162 8.25 10.99 -10.77
N ALA A 163 9.22 11.50 -11.53
CA ALA A 163 10.27 10.64 -12.08
C ALA A 163 11.14 10.03 -10.98
N ARG A 164 11.73 8.88 -11.25
CA ARG A 164 12.77 8.32 -10.36
C ARG A 164 13.96 9.27 -10.31
N PRO A 165 14.61 9.44 -9.13
CA PRO A 165 15.84 10.21 -9.04
C PRO A 165 16.89 9.67 -10.02
N ALA A 166 17.48 10.57 -10.80
CA ALA A 166 18.49 10.22 -11.80
C ALA A 166 19.75 11.10 -11.68
N THR A 167 19.91 11.80 -10.56
CA THR A 167 21.08 12.63 -10.30
C THR A 167 22.34 11.74 -10.21
N PRO A 168 23.36 11.96 -11.04
CA PRO A 168 24.61 11.21 -10.93
C PRO A 168 25.27 11.39 -9.56
N ALA A 169 25.95 10.35 -9.09
CA ALA A 169 26.82 10.47 -7.92
C ALA A 169 28.01 11.41 -8.25
N TRP A 170 28.40 12.23 -7.29
CA TRP A 170 29.57 13.09 -7.41
C TRP A 170 30.48 12.91 -6.19
N ILE A 171 31.75 13.24 -6.36
CA ILE A 171 32.73 13.27 -5.27
C ILE A 171 32.73 14.70 -4.69
N LEU A 172 32.65 14.81 -3.37
CA LEU A 172 32.78 16.06 -2.63
C LEU A 172 34.24 16.50 -2.58
#